data_0bd01c1ae48580897e56e3c1c3d5b874
#
_entry.id   0bd01c1ae48580897e56e3c1c3d5b874
#
_cell.length_a   1.000
_cell.length_b   1.000
_cell.length_c   1.000
_cell.angle_alpha   90.00
_cell.angle_beta   90.00
_cell.angle_gamma   90.00
#
_symmetry.space_group_name_H-M   'P 1'
#
loop_
_entity.id
_entity.type
_entity.pdbx_description
1 polymer ?
#
loop_
_entity_poly.entity_id
_entity_poly.type
_entity_poly.pdbx_seq_one_letter_code
_entity_poly.pdbx_strand_id
1 'polypeptide(L)'
;MGQNKKRRSILAEFSILLVALGVLCGSLFFALNKGVGAALESYLLSSNVLEQATQQRVSNLQEYVTENQVSTSDAQALTQWIRGKPLTLMEVYRDSVLVYSSSPSYSVESAGDTWTATELEEAPYYDWISYYTVEFADGEAQVVLYSNELFQYSTYATIVEIIFCAALFLTGFLVAFQRTARYIRQLSQEFRPWSPETWIAPSLCGAATI
;
A
#
# COMPACT_ATOMS: atom_id res chain seq x y z
N MET A 1 -1.54 37.50 45.01
CA MET A 1 -1.92 36.20 44.42
C MET A 1 -1.08 35.98 43.15
N GLY A 2 0.07 35.26 43.31
CA GLY A 2 1.04 35.04 42.24
C GLY A 2 0.55 33.92 41.34
N GLN A 3 0.31 34.21 40.05
CA GLN A 3 0.07 33.21 39.04
C GLN A 3 1.35 32.40 38.83
N ASN A 4 1.38 31.18 39.35
CA ASN A 4 2.38 30.16 39.02
C ASN A 4 2.14 29.71 37.56
N LYS A 5 2.61 30.51 36.60
CA LYS A 5 2.63 30.13 35.19
C LYS A 5 3.71 29.05 35.06
N LYS A 6 3.26 27.80 35.16
CA LYS A 6 4.11 26.61 35.03
C LYS A 6 4.82 26.73 33.69
N ARG A 7 6.11 27.08 33.69
CA ARG A 7 6.95 27.10 32.46
C ARG A 7 6.99 25.65 31.92
N ARG A 8 6.13 25.37 30.98
CA ARG A 8 6.23 24.10 30.26
C ARG A 8 7.56 24.13 29.49
N SER A 9 8.34 23.07 29.65
CA SER A 9 9.58 22.92 28.88
C SER A 9 9.23 22.92 27.40
N ILE A 10 9.98 23.64 26.58
CA ILE A 10 9.83 23.70 25.12
C ILE A 10 9.84 22.28 24.51
N LEU A 11 10.67 21.41 25.08
CA LEU A 11 10.74 19.99 24.74
C LEU A 11 9.40 19.29 24.98
N ALA A 12 8.72 19.58 26.08
CA ALA A 12 7.42 18.99 26.38
C ALA A 12 6.33 19.47 25.41
N GLU A 13 6.32 20.76 25.05
CA GLU A 13 5.38 21.30 24.06
C GLU A 13 5.60 20.70 22.68
N PHE A 14 6.87 20.57 22.24
CA PHE A 14 7.23 19.94 20.97
C PHE A 14 6.85 18.45 20.96
N SER A 15 7.12 17.72 22.04
CA SER A 15 6.76 16.30 22.16
C SER A 15 5.24 16.09 22.13
N ILE A 16 4.47 16.93 22.82
CA ILE A 16 2.99 16.86 22.80
C ILE A 16 2.48 17.09 21.38
N LEU A 17 3.04 18.08 20.67
CA LEU A 17 2.63 18.39 19.30
C LEU A 17 2.96 17.24 18.35
N LEU A 18 4.12 16.59 18.48
CA LEU A 18 4.48 15.41 17.69
C LEU A 18 3.53 14.24 17.95
N VAL A 19 3.22 13.96 19.21
CA VAL A 19 2.28 12.89 19.58
C VAL A 19 0.90 13.20 19.01
N ALA A 20 0.42 14.44 19.14
CA ALA A 20 -0.87 14.86 18.59
C ALA A 20 -0.91 14.72 17.06
N LEU A 21 0.17 15.09 16.35
CA LEU A 21 0.31 14.93 14.91
C LEU A 21 0.29 13.44 14.52
N GLY A 22 1.00 12.59 15.25
CA GLY A 22 1.00 11.14 15.04
C GLY A 22 -0.38 10.51 15.21
N VAL A 23 -1.09 10.88 16.28
CA VAL A 23 -2.47 10.40 16.52
C VAL A 23 -3.41 10.87 15.41
N LEU A 24 -3.28 12.13 14.98
CA LEU A 24 -4.11 12.69 13.90
C LEU A 24 -3.86 11.96 12.57
N CYS A 25 -2.59 11.76 12.18
CA CYS A 25 -2.25 11.03 10.97
C CYS A 25 -2.69 9.55 11.04
N GLY A 26 -2.54 8.90 12.19
CA GLY A 26 -2.99 7.52 12.39
C GLY A 26 -4.51 7.36 12.30
N SER A 27 -5.26 8.28 12.92
CA SER A 27 -6.73 8.27 12.84
C SER A 27 -7.22 8.58 11.43
N LEU A 28 -6.56 9.50 10.72
CA LEU A 28 -6.86 9.82 9.33
C LEU A 28 -6.60 8.62 8.41
N PHE A 29 -5.46 7.97 8.56
CA PHE A 29 -5.13 6.75 7.80
C PHE A 29 -6.18 5.66 8.01
N PHE A 30 -6.56 5.40 9.27
CA PHE A 30 -7.58 4.40 9.58
C PHE A 30 -8.94 4.74 8.96
N ALA A 31 -9.36 6.00 9.02
CA ALA A 31 -10.61 6.45 8.43
C ALA A 31 -10.60 6.36 6.89
N LEU A 32 -9.49 6.76 6.25
CA LEU A 32 -9.31 6.64 4.80
C LEU A 32 -9.31 5.18 4.36
N ASN A 33 -8.53 4.33 5.00
CA ASN A 33 -8.45 2.91 4.65
C ASN A 33 -9.82 2.22 4.70
N LYS A 34 -10.63 2.49 5.74
CA LYS A 34 -12.00 1.97 5.83
C LYS A 34 -12.92 2.56 4.77
N GLY A 35 -12.85 3.88 4.53
CA GLY A 35 -13.70 4.56 3.56
C GLY A 35 -13.37 4.20 2.12
N VAL A 36 -12.08 4.20 1.76
CA VAL A 36 -11.62 3.85 0.41
C VAL A 36 -11.85 2.36 0.14
N GLY A 37 -11.59 1.48 1.12
CA GLY A 37 -11.87 0.06 0.98
C GLY A 37 -13.34 -0.22 0.66
N ALA A 38 -14.26 0.33 1.44
CA ALA A 38 -15.70 0.17 1.20
C ALA A 38 -16.17 0.78 -0.13
N ALA A 39 -15.62 1.95 -0.51
CA ALA A 39 -15.94 2.59 -1.79
C ALA A 39 -15.41 1.79 -2.97
N LEU A 40 -14.19 1.24 -2.88
CA LEU A 40 -13.56 0.42 -3.89
C LEU A 40 -14.35 -0.88 -4.12
N GLU A 41 -14.69 -1.57 -3.03
CA GLU A 41 -15.51 -2.77 -3.07
C GLU A 41 -16.87 -2.51 -3.72
N SER A 42 -17.57 -1.46 -3.28
CA SER A 42 -18.85 -1.06 -3.86
C SER A 42 -18.73 -0.71 -5.34
N TYR A 43 -17.66 0.00 -5.75
CA TYR A 43 -17.41 0.35 -7.14
C TYR A 43 -17.11 -0.87 -8.01
N LEU A 44 -16.22 -1.75 -7.57
CA LEU A 44 -15.82 -2.93 -8.33
C LEU A 44 -16.99 -3.93 -8.47
N LEU A 45 -17.79 -4.10 -7.43
CA LEU A 45 -18.96 -5.00 -7.48
C LEU A 45 -20.14 -4.40 -8.26
N SER A 46 -20.32 -3.08 -8.26
CA SER A 46 -21.42 -2.42 -8.98
C SER A 46 -21.13 -2.12 -10.44
N SER A 47 -19.86 -2.04 -10.81
CA SER A 47 -19.43 -1.75 -12.18
C SER A 47 -18.99 -3.04 -12.86
N ASN A 48 -19.29 -3.19 -14.17
CA ASN A 48 -18.83 -4.33 -14.98
C ASN A 48 -17.31 -4.35 -15.21
N VAL A 49 -16.54 -3.65 -14.37
CA VAL A 49 -15.06 -3.53 -14.52
C VAL A 49 -14.38 -4.88 -14.37
N LEU A 50 -14.76 -5.66 -13.36
CA LEU A 50 -14.20 -6.99 -13.14
C LEU A 50 -14.54 -7.94 -14.28
N GLU A 51 -15.78 -7.90 -14.74
CA GLU A 51 -16.22 -8.72 -15.88
C GLU A 51 -15.48 -8.32 -17.17
N GLN A 52 -15.36 -7.05 -17.47
CA GLN A 52 -14.62 -6.55 -18.63
C GLN A 52 -13.13 -6.91 -18.55
N ALA A 53 -12.50 -6.78 -17.39
CA ALA A 53 -11.11 -7.16 -17.18
C ALA A 53 -10.89 -8.66 -17.42
N THR A 54 -11.83 -9.50 -16.95
CA THR A 54 -11.74 -10.94 -17.14
C THR A 54 -12.01 -11.32 -18.60
N GLN A 55 -13.00 -10.72 -19.25
CA GLN A 55 -13.26 -10.93 -20.69
C GLN A 55 -12.04 -10.55 -21.53
N GLN A 56 -11.37 -9.44 -21.20
CA GLN A 56 -10.15 -9.04 -21.90
C GLN A 56 -9.02 -10.06 -21.72
N ARG A 57 -8.88 -10.66 -20.53
CA ARG A 57 -7.88 -11.71 -20.28
C ARG A 57 -8.16 -12.97 -21.07
N VAL A 58 -9.42 -13.39 -21.13
CA VAL A 58 -9.83 -14.55 -21.92
C VAL A 58 -9.62 -14.31 -23.40
N SER A 59 -9.96 -13.12 -23.91
CA SER A 59 -9.66 -12.74 -25.30
C SER A 59 -8.16 -12.81 -25.59
N ASN A 60 -7.32 -12.29 -24.69
CA ASN A 60 -5.87 -12.37 -24.83
C ASN A 60 -5.34 -13.81 -24.73
N LEU A 61 -6.00 -14.67 -23.94
CA LEU A 61 -5.66 -16.10 -23.88
C LEU A 61 -6.03 -16.78 -25.19
N GLN A 62 -7.23 -16.54 -25.71
CA GLN A 62 -7.69 -17.09 -26.98
C GLN A 62 -6.76 -16.69 -28.14
N GLU A 63 -6.38 -15.42 -28.21
CA GLU A 63 -5.44 -14.92 -29.21
C GLU A 63 -4.09 -15.65 -29.10
N TYR A 64 -3.52 -15.73 -27.89
CA TYR A 64 -2.26 -16.42 -27.65
C TYR A 64 -2.30 -17.91 -28.02
N VAL A 65 -3.37 -18.60 -27.63
CA VAL A 65 -3.58 -20.02 -27.95
C VAL A 65 -3.70 -20.25 -29.47
N THR A 66 -4.43 -19.36 -30.14
CA THR A 66 -4.63 -19.45 -31.61
C THR A 66 -3.35 -19.15 -32.37
N GLU A 67 -2.62 -18.07 -32.00
CA GLU A 67 -1.39 -17.68 -32.69
C GLU A 67 -0.27 -18.72 -32.53
N ASN A 68 -0.16 -19.32 -31.33
CA ASN A 68 0.91 -20.27 -31.01
C ASN A 68 0.50 -21.73 -31.17
N GLN A 69 -0.74 -21.99 -31.59
CA GLN A 69 -1.32 -23.34 -31.76
C GLN A 69 -1.13 -24.18 -30.46
N VAL A 70 -1.43 -23.58 -29.31
CA VAL A 70 -1.22 -24.23 -28.01
C VAL A 70 -2.26 -25.31 -27.81
N SER A 71 -1.81 -26.50 -27.38
CA SER A 71 -2.65 -27.62 -26.95
C SER A 71 -2.95 -27.51 -25.44
N THR A 72 -4.06 -28.11 -25.01
CA THR A 72 -4.42 -28.18 -23.57
C THR A 72 -3.35 -28.91 -22.73
N SER A 73 -2.56 -29.79 -23.34
CA SER A 73 -1.46 -30.52 -22.71
C SER A 73 -0.13 -29.77 -22.69
N ASP A 74 -0.02 -28.61 -23.36
CA ASP A 74 1.22 -27.83 -23.38
C ASP A 74 1.34 -26.96 -22.12
N ALA A 75 1.67 -27.61 -21.01
CA ALA A 75 1.85 -26.94 -19.72
C ALA A 75 2.93 -25.84 -19.76
N GLN A 76 3.93 -25.94 -20.65
CA GLN A 76 5.01 -24.97 -20.74
C GLN A 76 4.49 -23.65 -21.33
N ALA A 77 3.76 -23.72 -22.44
CA ALA A 77 3.17 -22.54 -23.09
C ALA A 77 2.17 -21.85 -22.15
N LEU A 78 1.30 -22.63 -21.48
CA LEU A 78 0.33 -22.10 -20.52
C LEU A 78 1.01 -21.44 -19.32
N THR A 79 2.07 -22.05 -18.79
CA THR A 79 2.86 -21.47 -17.69
C THR A 79 3.56 -20.17 -18.13
N GLN A 80 4.06 -20.13 -19.37
CA GLN A 80 4.68 -18.92 -19.91
C GLN A 80 3.66 -17.77 -20.04
N TRP A 81 2.44 -18.07 -20.50
CA TRP A 81 1.38 -17.08 -20.61
C TRP A 81 0.98 -16.51 -19.24
N ILE A 82 0.84 -17.35 -18.20
CA ILE A 82 0.41 -16.92 -16.88
C ILE A 82 1.51 -16.18 -16.09
N ARG A 83 2.80 -16.48 -16.35
CA ARG A 83 3.95 -15.94 -15.62
C ARG A 83 4.00 -14.41 -15.55
N GLY A 84 3.49 -13.74 -16.58
CA GLY A 84 3.43 -12.28 -16.61
C GLY A 84 2.21 -11.67 -15.93
N LYS A 85 1.35 -12.46 -15.30
CA LYS A 85 0.08 -12.04 -14.74
C LYS A 85 0.05 -12.30 -13.23
N PRO A 86 0.49 -11.33 -12.41
CA PRO A 86 0.52 -11.52 -10.96
C PRO A 86 -0.90 -11.75 -10.41
N LEU A 87 -0.97 -12.56 -9.35
CA LEU A 87 -2.21 -12.86 -8.62
C LEU A 87 -3.35 -13.43 -9.49
N THR A 88 -3.00 -14.11 -10.58
CA THR A 88 -3.95 -14.84 -11.42
C THR A 88 -3.55 -16.30 -11.42
N LEU A 89 -4.49 -17.18 -11.08
CA LEU A 89 -4.34 -18.60 -11.27
C LEU A 89 -5.24 -19.05 -12.42
N MET A 90 -4.81 -20.09 -13.12
CA MET A 90 -5.52 -20.68 -14.26
C MET A 90 -5.55 -22.17 -14.11
N GLU A 91 -6.72 -22.73 -14.35
CA GLU A 91 -6.95 -24.16 -14.50
C GLU A 91 -7.63 -24.41 -15.84
N VAL A 92 -7.25 -25.51 -16.47
CA VAL A 92 -7.83 -25.93 -17.76
C VAL A 92 -8.43 -27.30 -17.57
N TYR A 93 -9.70 -27.42 -17.91
CA TYR A 93 -10.47 -28.67 -17.85
C TYR A 93 -10.88 -29.11 -19.23
N ARG A 94 -10.68 -30.38 -19.52
CA ARG A 94 -11.18 -31.03 -20.74
C ARG A 94 -12.03 -32.23 -20.34
N ASP A 95 -13.25 -32.27 -20.84
CA ASP A 95 -14.22 -33.33 -20.48
C ASP A 95 -14.37 -33.51 -18.96
N SER A 96 -14.40 -32.40 -18.21
CA SER A 96 -14.46 -32.36 -16.75
C SER A 96 -13.20 -32.90 -16.03
N VAL A 97 -12.11 -33.15 -16.76
CA VAL A 97 -10.83 -33.59 -16.19
C VAL A 97 -9.86 -32.40 -16.18
N LEU A 98 -9.24 -32.13 -15.04
CA LEU A 98 -8.19 -31.12 -14.91
C LEU A 98 -6.95 -31.57 -15.70
N VAL A 99 -6.59 -30.81 -16.75
CA VAL A 99 -5.41 -31.09 -17.59
C VAL A 99 -4.24 -30.16 -17.30
N TYR A 100 -4.52 -28.98 -16.76
CA TYR A 100 -3.48 -28.02 -16.37
C TYR A 100 -3.93 -27.21 -15.17
N SER A 101 -3.01 -26.99 -14.22
CA SER A 101 -3.16 -26.00 -13.13
C SER A 101 -1.89 -25.18 -12.97
N SER A 102 -2.03 -23.87 -12.85
CA SER A 102 -0.91 -22.97 -12.55
C SER A 102 -0.60 -22.89 -11.05
N SER A 103 -1.39 -23.56 -10.20
CA SER A 103 -1.16 -23.60 -8.76
C SER A 103 0.04 -24.51 -8.43
N PRO A 104 1.01 -24.04 -7.62
CA PRO A 104 2.15 -24.87 -7.21
C PRO A 104 1.75 -26.03 -6.29
N SER A 105 0.55 -26.01 -5.74
CA SER A 105 0.04 -27.05 -4.84
C SER A 105 -0.58 -28.25 -5.55
N TYR A 106 -0.79 -28.17 -6.86
CA TYR A 106 -1.38 -29.22 -7.67
C TYR A 106 -0.34 -29.76 -8.66
N SER A 107 0.20 -30.94 -8.38
CA SER A 107 0.81 -31.76 -9.41
C SER A 107 -0.31 -32.58 -10.07
N VAL A 108 -0.28 -32.69 -11.40
CA VAL A 108 -1.23 -33.46 -12.22
C VAL A 108 -1.36 -34.91 -11.77
N GLU A 109 -0.41 -35.43 -10.98
CA GLU A 109 -0.44 -36.78 -10.40
C GLU A 109 -1.52 -37.00 -9.34
N SER A 110 -2.09 -35.90 -8.76
CA SER A 110 -3.21 -35.99 -7.80
C SER A 110 -4.61 -35.90 -8.46
N ALA A 111 -4.68 -35.73 -9.77
CA ALA A 111 -5.92 -35.52 -10.52
C ALA A 111 -6.80 -36.79 -10.69
N GLY A 112 -6.57 -37.82 -9.89
CA GLY A 112 -7.45 -38.99 -9.81
C GLY A 112 -8.74 -38.80 -9.06
N ASP A 113 -8.86 -37.74 -8.27
CA ASP A 113 -10.08 -37.40 -7.54
C ASP A 113 -10.85 -36.33 -8.30
N THR A 114 -12.03 -36.66 -8.76
CA THR A 114 -12.99 -35.78 -9.40
C THR A 114 -13.44 -34.69 -8.41
N TRP A 115 -12.78 -33.54 -8.43
CA TRP A 115 -13.22 -32.38 -7.69
C TRP A 115 -14.45 -31.79 -8.42
N THR A 116 -15.57 -31.75 -7.73
CA THR A 116 -16.74 -31.06 -8.26
C THR A 116 -16.55 -29.53 -8.11
N ALA A 117 -17.05 -28.76 -9.06
CA ALA A 117 -16.98 -27.28 -9.04
C ALA A 117 -17.51 -26.65 -7.74
N THR A 118 -18.25 -27.39 -6.95
CA THR A 118 -18.81 -26.98 -5.65
C THR A 118 -17.75 -26.85 -4.55
N GLU A 119 -16.63 -27.58 -4.62
CA GLU A 119 -15.55 -27.50 -3.60
C GLU A 119 -14.62 -26.33 -3.84
N LEU A 120 -14.62 -25.76 -5.05
CA LEU A 120 -13.84 -24.58 -5.43
C LEU A 120 -14.49 -23.27 -4.96
N GLU A 121 -15.81 -23.25 -4.69
CA GLU A 121 -16.50 -22.07 -4.16
C GLU A 121 -16.09 -21.72 -2.72
N GLU A 122 -15.48 -22.65 -1.98
CA GLU A 122 -15.00 -22.41 -0.62
C GLU A 122 -13.54 -21.97 -0.52
N ALA A 123 -12.84 -21.74 -1.64
CA ALA A 123 -11.46 -21.28 -1.60
C ALA A 123 -11.39 -19.79 -1.16
N PRO A 124 -11.01 -19.49 0.09
CA PRO A 124 -11.18 -18.16 0.70
C PRO A 124 -10.22 -17.10 0.19
N TYR A 125 -9.46 -17.39 -0.87
CA TYR A 125 -8.37 -16.54 -1.37
C TYR A 125 -8.66 -15.84 -2.69
N TYR A 126 -9.78 -16.16 -3.37
CA TYR A 126 -10.06 -15.59 -4.69
C TYR A 126 -11.38 -14.82 -4.66
N ASP A 127 -11.29 -13.53 -4.95
CA ASP A 127 -12.45 -12.64 -4.93
C ASP A 127 -13.34 -12.86 -6.16
N TRP A 128 -12.80 -13.47 -7.23
CA TRP A 128 -13.52 -13.65 -8.47
C TRP A 128 -13.08 -14.92 -9.22
N ILE A 129 -14.05 -15.80 -9.50
CA ILE A 129 -13.87 -17.02 -10.28
C ILE A 129 -14.68 -16.89 -11.56
N SER A 130 -14.05 -17.12 -12.70
CA SER A 130 -14.70 -17.01 -14.00
C SER A 130 -14.44 -18.24 -14.87
N TYR A 131 -15.49 -18.74 -15.48
CA TYR A 131 -15.47 -19.93 -16.32
C TYR A 131 -15.64 -19.51 -17.76
N TYR A 132 -14.73 -19.94 -18.63
CA TYR A 132 -14.77 -19.62 -20.07
C TYR A 132 -14.43 -20.84 -20.89
N THR A 133 -15.05 -20.93 -22.06
CA THR A 133 -14.66 -21.90 -23.10
C THR A 133 -13.62 -21.25 -24.00
N VAL A 134 -12.49 -21.91 -24.18
CA VAL A 134 -11.37 -21.49 -25.04
C VAL A 134 -11.08 -22.57 -26.03
N GLU A 135 -10.89 -22.19 -27.30
CA GLU A 135 -10.58 -23.11 -28.39
C GLU A 135 -9.06 -23.29 -28.48
N PHE A 136 -8.58 -24.48 -28.09
CA PHE A 136 -7.19 -24.90 -28.20
C PHE A 136 -6.92 -25.64 -29.51
N ALA A 137 -5.65 -25.89 -29.85
CA ALA A 137 -5.27 -26.62 -31.04
C ALA A 137 -5.82 -28.06 -31.07
N ASP A 138 -6.09 -28.64 -29.91
CA ASP A 138 -6.63 -30.00 -29.76
C ASP A 138 -8.11 -30.03 -29.41
N GLY A 139 -8.82 -28.89 -29.48
CA GLY A 139 -10.26 -28.76 -29.29
C GLY A 139 -10.65 -27.78 -28.19
N GLU A 140 -11.94 -27.68 -27.91
CA GLU A 140 -12.48 -26.81 -26.88
C GLU A 140 -12.17 -27.34 -25.50
N ALA A 141 -11.80 -26.42 -24.60
CA ALA A 141 -11.60 -26.71 -23.19
C ALA A 141 -12.17 -25.60 -22.31
N GLN A 142 -12.59 -25.96 -21.12
CA GLN A 142 -13.05 -25.01 -20.12
C GLN A 142 -11.84 -24.46 -19.35
N VAL A 143 -11.70 -23.15 -19.34
CA VAL A 143 -10.67 -22.45 -18.56
C VAL A 143 -11.31 -21.74 -17.40
N VAL A 144 -10.77 -22.00 -16.22
CA VAL A 144 -11.15 -21.33 -14.99
C VAL A 144 -10.05 -20.35 -14.62
N LEU A 145 -10.40 -19.08 -14.53
CA LEU A 145 -9.50 -18.02 -14.11
C LEU A 145 -9.89 -17.55 -12.70
N TYR A 146 -8.94 -17.64 -11.80
CA TYR A 146 -9.04 -17.09 -10.46
C TYR A 146 -8.27 -15.78 -10.43
N SER A 147 -8.91 -14.69 -10.09
CA SER A 147 -8.25 -13.40 -9.98
C SER A 147 -8.47 -12.76 -8.62
N ASN A 148 -7.45 -12.11 -8.13
CA ASN A 148 -7.48 -11.34 -6.89
C ASN A 148 -7.26 -9.86 -7.20
N GLU A 149 -8.12 -9.32 -8.06
CA GLU A 149 -8.03 -7.92 -8.50
C GLU A 149 -8.39 -6.95 -7.39
N LEU A 150 -9.38 -7.30 -6.57
CA LEU A 150 -9.80 -6.50 -5.43
C LEU A 150 -8.63 -6.30 -4.46
N PHE A 151 -7.85 -7.35 -4.21
CA PHE A 151 -6.64 -7.27 -3.41
C PHE A 151 -5.57 -6.36 -4.03
N GLN A 152 -5.37 -6.44 -5.35
CA GLN A 152 -4.41 -5.55 -6.05
C GLN A 152 -4.81 -4.09 -5.91
N TYR A 153 -6.06 -3.74 -6.22
CA TYR A 153 -6.56 -2.36 -6.11
C TYR A 153 -6.51 -1.86 -4.67
N SER A 154 -6.90 -2.70 -3.71
CA SER A 154 -6.81 -2.39 -2.28
C SER A 154 -5.36 -2.13 -1.84
N THR A 155 -4.42 -2.93 -2.31
CA THR A 155 -2.98 -2.76 -2.02
C THR A 155 -2.46 -1.44 -2.58
N TYR A 156 -2.78 -1.11 -3.84
CA TYR A 156 -2.37 0.17 -4.43
C TYR A 156 -3.00 1.37 -3.71
N ALA A 157 -4.28 1.28 -3.36
CA ALA A 157 -4.95 2.31 -2.58
C ALA A 157 -4.26 2.53 -1.24
N THR A 158 -3.94 1.45 -0.52
CA THR A 158 -3.23 1.50 0.77
C THR A 158 -1.84 2.13 0.63
N ILE A 159 -1.10 1.82 -0.42
CA ILE A 159 0.23 2.44 -0.67
C ILE A 159 0.08 3.95 -0.88
N VAL A 160 -0.89 4.38 -1.66
CA VAL A 160 -1.17 5.82 -1.89
C VAL A 160 -1.55 6.52 -0.58
N GLU A 161 -2.39 5.90 0.24
CA GLU A 161 -2.78 6.43 1.56
C GLU A 161 -1.58 6.57 2.50
N ILE A 162 -0.68 5.58 2.54
CA ILE A 162 0.55 5.65 3.35
C ILE A 162 1.42 6.82 2.89
N ILE A 163 1.65 6.97 1.58
CA ILE A 163 2.45 8.07 1.03
C ILE A 163 1.82 9.42 1.38
N PHE A 164 0.51 9.55 1.26
CA PHE A 164 -0.23 10.77 1.59
C PHE A 164 -0.11 11.12 3.08
N CYS A 165 -0.35 10.15 3.97
CA CYS A 165 -0.22 10.35 5.42
C CYS A 165 1.23 10.69 5.83
N ALA A 166 2.23 10.05 5.21
CA ALA A 166 3.64 10.35 5.44
C ALA A 166 3.99 11.78 5.00
N ALA A 167 3.49 12.25 3.86
CA ALA A 167 3.69 13.61 3.38
C ALA A 167 3.05 14.65 4.33
N LEU A 168 1.85 14.38 4.81
CA LEU A 168 1.17 15.22 5.81
C LEU A 168 1.96 15.28 7.12
N PHE A 169 2.42 14.13 7.60
CA PHE A 169 3.23 14.05 8.82
C PHE A 169 4.53 14.85 8.68
N LEU A 170 5.27 14.66 7.59
CA LEU A 170 6.51 15.39 7.32
C LEU A 170 6.28 16.90 7.23
N THR A 171 5.22 17.32 6.56
CA THR A 171 4.87 18.74 6.45
C THR A 171 4.56 19.33 7.81
N GLY A 172 3.72 18.66 8.61
CA GLY A 172 3.41 19.08 9.98
C GLY A 172 4.64 19.12 10.89
N PHE A 173 5.52 18.11 10.78
CA PHE A 173 6.79 18.06 11.48
C PHE A 173 7.70 19.26 11.12
N LEU A 174 7.85 19.57 9.84
CA LEU A 174 8.67 20.70 9.38
C LEU A 174 8.14 22.04 9.89
N VAL A 175 6.81 22.23 9.88
CA VAL A 175 6.18 23.44 10.42
C VAL A 175 6.43 23.56 11.91
N ALA A 176 6.26 22.46 12.66
CA ALA A 176 6.54 22.43 14.09
C ALA A 176 8.02 22.72 14.41
N PHE A 177 8.93 22.12 13.65
CA PHE A 177 10.36 22.33 13.78
C PHE A 177 10.77 23.79 13.49
N GLN A 178 10.25 24.37 12.39
CA GLN A 178 10.51 25.77 12.07
C GLN A 178 10.01 26.73 13.16
N ARG A 179 8.85 26.44 13.74
CA ARG A 179 8.30 27.23 14.84
C ARG A 179 9.22 27.18 16.06
N THR A 180 9.67 26.00 16.43
CA THR A 180 10.59 25.78 17.56
C THR A 180 11.95 26.44 17.30
N ALA A 181 12.49 26.30 16.11
CA ALA A 181 13.76 26.92 15.74
C ALA A 181 13.71 28.46 15.78
N ARG A 182 12.60 29.08 15.33
CA ARG A 182 12.40 30.54 15.45
C ARG A 182 12.40 30.99 16.90
N TYR A 183 11.71 30.26 17.77
CA TYR A 183 11.65 30.54 19.18
C TYR A 183 13.04 30.48 19.86
N ILE A 184 13.84 29.47 19.54
CA ILE A 184 15.21 29.33 20.04
C ILE A 184 16.08 30.49 19.58
N ARG A 185 15.96 30.92 18.31
CA ARG A 185 16.70 32.09 17.79
C ARG A 185 16.33 33.39 18.51
N GLN A 186 15.07 33.62 18.80
CA GLN A 186 14.63 34.79 19.56
C GLN A 186 15.23 34.79 20.99
N LEU A 187 15.18 33.65 21.67
CA LEU A 187 15.81 33.52 23.00
C LEU A 187 17.33 33.79 22.95
N SER A 188 18.03 33.26 21.94
CA SER A 188 19.48 33.49 21.83
C SER A 188 19.85 34.95 21.54
N GLN A 189 18.97 35.70 20.91
CA GLN A 189 19.16 37.12 20.65
C GLN A 189 18.95 37.97 21.95
N GLU A 190 18.03 37.56 22.80
CA GLU A 190 17.79 38.24 24.11
C GLU A 190 18.94 38.00 25.10
N PHE A 191 19.66 36.87 24.98
CA PHE A 191 20.82 36.59 25.83
C PHE A 191 22.15 37.18 25.31
N ARG A 192 22.19 37.77 24.14
CA ARG A 192 23.40 38.35 23.53
C ARG A 192 23.96 39.64 24.24
N PRO A 193 23.16 40.46 24.99
CA PRO A 193 23.73 41.64 25.69
C PRO A 193 24.55 41.31 26.93
N TRP A 194 24.67 40.05 27.35
CA TRP A 194 25.52 39.64 28.46
C TRP A 194 26.92 39.20 28.00
N SER A 195 27.59 40.02 27.16
CA SER A 195 29.02 39.81 26.90
C SER A 195 29.81 40.28 28.11
N PRO A 196 30.84 39.53 28.55
CA PRO A 196 31.63 39.85 29.77
C PRO A 196 32.52 41.08 29.63
N GLU A 197 32.43 41.84 28.52
CA GLU A 197 33.23 43.06 28.32
C GLU A 197 32.83 44.25 29.15
N THR A 198 31.72 44.21 29.90
CA THR A 198 31.28 45.29 30.77
C THR A 198 31.88 45.23 32.18
N TRP A 199 32.70 44.22 32.48
CA TRP A 199 33.32 44.06 33.79
C TRP A 199 34.77 44.50 33.91
N ILE A 200 35.40 45.07 32.86
CA ILE A 200 36.77 45.55 32.86
C ILE A 200 36.75 47.06 32.64
N ALA A 201 36.49 47.80 33.69
CA ALA A 201 37.01 49.12 34.09
C ALA A 201 36.02 49.76 35.05
N PRO A 202 36.36 50.01 36.30
CA PRO A 202 37.10 51.21 36.60
C PRO A 202 38.13 51.02 37.74
N SER A 203 39.07 51.81 37.67
CA SER A 203 39.96 52.14 38.79
C SER A 203 41.44 51.85 38.55
N LEU A 204 42.03 52.66 37.72
CA LEU A 204 43.44 53.10 37.90
C LEU A 204 43.60 54.49 37.25
N CYS A 205 43.01 55.46 37.89
CA CYS A 205 43.42 56.84 37.68
C CYS A 205 43.29 57.59 39.02
N GLY A 206 44.38 57.66 39.70
CA GLY A 206 44.41 58.43 40.94
C GLY A 206 45.63 58.09 41.78
N ALA A 207 46.73 58.73 41.53
CA ALA A 207 47.73 59.16 42.53
C ALA A 207 49.16 59.13 41.94
N ALA A 208 49.59 60.26 41.44
CA ALA A 208 50.97 60.66 41.56
C ALA A 208 51.00 62.18 41.43
N THR A 209 50.99 62.82 42.56
CA THR A 209 51.55 64.14 42.78
C THR A 209 52.29 64.11 44.04
N ILE A 210 53.57 64.16 43.95
CA ILE A 210 54.64 64.98 44.61
C ILE A 210 55.99 64.36 44.28
#